data_5a2933d9dcf27a6ccbc83f9c237d59e0
#
_entry.id   5a2933d9dcf27a6ccbc83f9c237d59e0
#
_cell.length_a   1.000
_cell.length_b   1.000
_cell.length_c   1.000
_cell.angle_alpha   90.00
_cell.angle_beta   90.00
_cell.angle_gamma   90.00
#
_symmetry.space_group_name_H-M   'P 1'
#
loop_
_entity.id
_entity.type
_entity.pdbx_description
1 polymer ?
#
loop_
_entity_poly.entity_id
_entity_poly.type
_entity_poly.pdbx_seq_one_letter_code
_entity_poly.pdbx_strand_id
1 'polypeptide(L)'
;LLSAAEINELMEEIHRYWQVEPGAEITLEANPDDLTPEYFRALKDTSINRLSLGIQSFDQNHLVSMNRAHNTSQALSALEGAAAQFSDFSLDLIYGIPGMTAEQWAEHIQRALSFRPTHVSAYALTQEPKTLMDHEIKKGVRPALSEALAADHFDVLVQSMDRGGYAHYEISNFARDGFYARNNTAYWQGKSYVGIGPSAHSFDGFSRSWNVSNNPQYIKSLSQGITPQTVEVLSEADRYNELVMTGLRTIWGVDPQTLPDALRPYFTEVTQPLLVQGVLQNKGGQLALAPDQWFKADGWAATLFYVADASTKY
;
A
#
# COMPACT_ATOMS: atom_id res chain seq x y z
N LEU A 1 9.41 13.74 -12.02
CA LEU A 1 10.27 12.96 -11.15
C LEU A 1 11.51 13.78 -10.76
N LEU A 2 12.08 13.53 -9.57
CA LEU A 2 13.35 14.15 -9.17
C LEU A 2 14.49 13.67 -10.07
N SER A 3 15.44 14.56 -10.39
CA SER A 3 16.67 14.16 -11.05
C SER A 3 17.57 13.37 -10.08
N ALA A 4 18.52 12.60 -10.61
CA ALA A 4 19.51 11.88 -9.79
C ALA A 4 20.33 12.82 -8.88
N ALA A 5 20.61 14.04 -9.34
CA ALA A 5 21.29 15.05 -8.52
C ALA A 5 20.44 15.49 -7.32
N GLU A 6 19.16 15.78 -7.52
CA GLU A 6 18.24 16.15 -6.44
C GLU A 6 18.02 14.98 -5.45
N ILE A 7 18.01 13.72 -5.94
CA ILE A 7 17.97 12.53 -5.06
C ILE A 7 19.22 12.50 -4.18
N ASN A 8 20.39 12.71 -4.75
CA ASN A 8 21.65 12.73 -3.99
C ASN A 8 21.68 13.86 -2.97
N GLU A 9 21.23 15.07 -3.33
CA GLU A 9 21.11 16.20 -2.39
C GLU A 9 20.20 15.84 -1.21
N LEU A 10 19.05 15.22 -1.47
CA LEU A 10 18.14 14.76 -0.40
C LEU A 10 18.81 13.71 0.49
N MET A 11 19.54 12.76 -0.09
CA MET A 11 20.23 11.74 0.68
C MET A 11 21.39 12.31 1.51
N GLU A 12 22.11 13.30 0.99
CA GLU A 12 23.13 14.04 1.75
C GLU A 12 22.51 14.76 2.96
N GLU A 13 21.36 15.43 2.78
CA GLU A 13 20.65 16.07 3.89
C GLU A 13 20.16 15.02 4.92
N ILE A 14 19.64 13.88 4.50
CA ILE A 14 19.24 12.79 5.39
C ILE A 14 20.45 12.33 6.22
N HIS A 15 21.58 12.07 5.59
CA HIS A 15 22.81 11.63 6.28
C HIS A 15 23.40 12.71 7.21
N ARG A 16 23.08 13.98 7.01
CA ARG A 16 23.50 15.07 7.90
C ARG A 16 22.78 15.03 9.25
N TYR A 17 21.52 14.59 9.25
CA TYR A 17 20.67 14.61 10.45
C TYR A 17 20.43 13.23 11.07
N TRP A 18 20.54 12.16 10.28
CA TRP A 18 20.27 10.79 10.74
C TRP A 18 21.35 9.82 10.31
N GLN A 19 21.57 8.84 11.15
CA GLN A 19 22.38 7.67 10.78
C GLN A 19 21.50 6.68 9.99
N VAL A 20 21.75 6.55 8.70
CA VAL A 20 21.09 5.55 7.86
C VAL A 20 21.74 4.19 8.11
N GLU A 21 20.93 3.18 8.43
CA GLU A 21 21.43 1.83 8.68
C GLU A 21 22.03 1.21 7.40
N PRO A 22 23.12 0.47 7.51
CA PRO A 22 23.66 -0.30 6.40
C PRO A 22 22.59 -1.26 5.84
N GLY A 23 22.33 -1.22 4.54
CA GLY A 23 21.32 -2.04 3.89
C GLY A 23 19.87 -1.59 4.12
N ALA A 24 19.66 -0.32 4.52
CA ALA A 24 18.34 0.28 4.51
C ALA A 24 17.69 0.17 3.13
N GLU A 25 16.39 -0.08 3.07
CA GLU A 25 15.61 0.01 1.83
C GLU A 25 15.45 1.48 1.45
N ILE A 26 15.94 1.85 0.28
CA ILE A 26 15.83 3.19 -0.29
C ILE A 26 15.05 3.04 -1.60
N THR A 27 13.74 3.25 -1.50
CA THR A 27 12.82 3.03 -2.61
C THR A 27 12.51 4.33 -3.33
N LEU A 28 12.56 4.31 -4.66
CA LEU A 28 12.01 5.34 -5.53
C LEU A 28 10.73 4.83 -6.18
N GLU A 29 9.63 5.55 -5.95
CA GLU A 29 8.39 5.33 -6.70
C GLU A 29 8.43 6.11 -8.01
N ALA A 30 8.10 5.46 -9.12
CA ALA A 30 8.20 6.06 -10.45
C ALA A 30 7.05 5.63 -11.37
N ASN A 31 6.64 6.56 -12.25
CA ASN A 31 5.76 6.21 -13.35
C ASN A 31 6.59 5.82 -14.58
N PRO A 32 6.08 4.92 -15.44
CA PRO A 32 6.80 4.45 -16.61
C PRO A 32 7.23 5.54 -17.61
N ASP A 33 6.45 6.63 -17.72
CA ASP A 33 6.75 7.76 -18.62
C ASP A 33 7.96 8.60 -18.17
N ASP A 34 8.34 8.53 -16.90
CA ASP A 34 9.52 9.20 -16.34
C ASP A 34 10.82 8.38 -16.50
N LEU A 35 10.70 7.07 -16.73
CA LEU A 35 11.82 6.12 -16.70
C LEU A 35 12.45 5.92 -18.09
N THR A 36 13.20 6.94 -18.55
CA THR A 36 13.97 6.83 -19.78
C THR A 36 15.27 6.03 -19.59
N PRO A 37 15.89 5.52 -20.67
CA PRO A 37 17.21 4.88 -20.58
C PRO A 37 18.29 5.78 -19.96
N GLU A 38 18.20 7.09 -20.19
CA GLU A 38 19.07 8.10 -19.60
C GLU A 38 18.88 8.19 -18.09
N TYR A 39 17.61 8.19 -17.64
CA TYR A 39 17.28 8.25 -16.22
C TYR A 39 17.73 6.97 -15.50
N PHE A 40 17.52 5.80 -16.09
CA PHE A 40 18.04 4.54 -15.54
C PHE A 40 19.56 4.57 -15.39
N ARG A 41 20.31 5.14 -16.35
CA ARG A 41 21.75 5.29 -16.21
C ARG A 41 22.13 6.21 -15.06
N ALA A 42 21.42 7.34 -14.91
CA ALA A 42 21.67 8.29 -13.84
C ALA A 42 21.36 7.72 -12.43
N LEU A 43 20.36 6.84 -12.31
CA LEU A 43 20.05 6.18 -11.03
C LEU A 43 21.16 5.29 -10.48
N LYS A 44 22.11 4.83 -11.34
CA LYS A 44 23.27 4.05 -10.89
C LYS A 44 24.20 4.83 -9.97
N ASP A 45 24.19 6.16 -10.09
CA ASP A 45 25.02 7.07 -9.31
C ASP A 45 24.29 7.59 -8.06
N THR A 46 23.17 6.94 -7.68
CA THR A 46 22.38 7.25 -6.48
C THR A 46 22.40 6.08 -5.50
N SER A 47 21.95 6.34 -4.27
CA SER A 47 21.76 5.31 -3.24
C SER A 47 20.46 4.53 -3.36
N ILE A 48 19.62 4.80 -4.38
CA ILE A 48 18.39 4.05 -4.62
C ILE A 48 18.72 2.58 -4.88
N ASN A 49 18.14 1.68 -4.06
CA ASN A 49 18.38 0.25 -4.17
C ASN A 49 17.10 -0.56 -4.47
N ARG A 50 15.93 0.10 -4.51
CA ARG A 50 14.65 -0.48 -4.87
C ARG A 50 13.83 0.48 -5.72
N LEU A 51 13.14 -0.05 -6.76
CA LEU A 51 12.14 0.70 -7.53
C LEU A 51 10.73 0.17 -7.28
N SER A 52 9.73 1.08 -7.23
CA SER A 52 8.32 0.73 -7.30
C SER A 52 7.69 1.39 -8.52
N LEU A 53 7.11 0.59 -9.42
CA LEU A 53 6.69 1.00 -10.75
C LEU A 53 5.17 1.00 -10.88
N GLY A 54 4.57 2.15 -11.07
CA GLY A 54 3.13 2.30 -11.29
C GLY A 54 2.67 1.85 -12.68
N ILE A 55 2.73 0.55 -12.99
CA ILE A 55 2.36 -0.03 -14.30
C ILE A 55 0.86 0.03 -14.53
N GLN A 56 0.08 -0.35 -13.55
CA GLN A 56 -1.38 -0.39 -13.46
C GLN A 56 -2.05 -1.37 -14.42
N SER A 57 -1.70 -1.38 -15.70
CA SER A 57 -2.25 -2.29 -16.73
C SER A 57 -1.32 -2.43 -17.93
N PHE A 58 -1.47 -3.54 -18.66
CA PHE A 58 -0.83 -3.75 -19.97
C PHE A 58 -1.80 -3.55 -21.14
N ASP A 59 -3.01 -3.05 -20.90
CA ASP A 59 -3.98 -2.67 -21.93
C ASP A 59 -4.06 -1.15 -22.04
N GLN A 60 -3.91 -0.63 -23.29
CA GLN A 60 -3.92 0.81 -23.55
C GLN A 60 -5.26 1.46 -23.19
N ASN A 61 -6.38 0.78 -23.41
CA ASN A 61 -7.70 1.33 -23.10
C ASN A 61 -7.89 1.43 -21.58
N HIS A 62 -7.39 0.47 -20.83
CA HIS A 62 -7.40 0.54 -19.37
C HIS A 62 -6.57 1.72 -18.86
N LEU A 63 -5.34 1.92 -19.38
CA LEU A 63 -4.49 3.06 -19.01
C LEU A 63 -5.19 4.40 -19.30
N VAL A 64 -5.77 4.55 -20.49
CA VAL A 64 -6.53 5.75 -20.85
C VAL A 64 -7.73 5.94 -19.93
N SER A 65 -8.47 4.87 -19.63
CA SER A 65 -9.65 4.94 -18.75
C SER A 65 -9.30 5.37 -17.31
N MET A 66 -8.09 5.04 -16.86
CA MET A 66 -7.55 5.45 -15.55
C MET A 66 -6.78 6.78 -15.60
N ASN A 67 -6.84 7.49 -16.76
CA ASN A 67 -6.13 8.75 -16.96
C ASN A 67 -4.62 8.68 -16.68
N ARG A 68 -3.97 7.55 -17.07
CA ARG A 68 -2.52 7.38 -16.91
C ARG A 68 -1.78 8.12 -18.03
N ALA A 69 -0.66 8.76 -17.70
CA ALA A 69 0.17 9.49 -18.64
C ALA A 69 0.96 8.59 -19.59
N HIS A 70 1.39 7.42 -19.09
CA HIS A 70 2.15 6.45 -19.86
C HIS A 70 1.28 5.55 -20.72
N ASN A 71 1.89 4.96 -21.75
CA ASN A 71 1.31 3.95 -22.62
C ASN A 71 1.92 2.56 -22.35
N THR A 72 1.36 1.52 -22.99
CA THR A 72 1.81 0.13 -22.84
C THR A 72 3.29 -0.07 -23.21
N SER A 73 3.78 0.61 -24.24
CA SER A 73 5.19 0.50 -24.64
C SER A 73 6.12 1.07 -23.58
N GLN A 74 5.79 2.21 -23.00
CA GLN A 74 6.53 2.81 -21.88
C GLN A 74 6.53 1.91 -20.66
N ALA A 75 5.37 1.30 -20.33
CA ALA A 75 5.27 0.34 -19.23
C ALA A 75 6.23 -0.86 -19.42
N LEU A 76 6.28 -1.43 -20.61
CA LEU A 76 7.19 -2.53 -20.93
C LEU A 76 8.66 -2.12 -20.87
N SER A 77 9.02 -0.98 -21.48
CA SER A 77 10.38 -0.45 -21.46
C SER A 77 10.86 -0.16 -20.02
N ALA A 78 9.98 0.37 -19.18
CA ALA A 78 10.30 0.63 -17.77
C ALA A 78 10.58 -0.68 -17.00
N LEU A 79 9.78 -1.73 -17.24
CA LEU A 79 10.00 -3.05 -16.64
C LEU A 79 11.28 -3.72 -17.12
N GLU A 80 11.59 -3.62 -18.42
CA GLU A 80 12.86 -4.11 -18.99
C GLU A 80 14.05 -3.40 -18.33
N GLY A 81 13.98 -2.07 -18.22
CA GLY A 81 15.03 -1.27 -17.57
C GLY A 81 15.19 -1.61 -16.08
N ALA A 82 14.11 -1.76 -15.36
CA ALA A 82 14.13 -2.15 -13.94
C ALA A 82 14.72 -3.55 -13.75
N ALA A 83 14.25 -4.54 -14.50
CA ALA A 83 14.73 -5.92 -14.44
C ALA A 83 16.23 -6.06 -14.82
N ALA A 84 16.72 -5.19 -15.69
CA ALA A 84 18.14 -5.18 -16.09
C ALA A 84 19.06 -4.52 -15.05
N GLN A 85 18.54 -3.60 -14.23
CA GLN A 85 19.37 -2.75 -13.38
C GLN A 85 19.19 -3.00 -11.88
N PHE A 86 17.99 -3.38 -11.43
CA PHE A 86 17.66 -3.54 -10.04
C PHE A 86 17.42 -5.01 -9.69
N SER A 87 18.07 -5.49 -8.63
CA SER A 87 17.80 -6.81 -8.06
C SER A 87 16.52 -6.85 -7.23
N ASP A 88 16.07 -5.68 -6.79
CA ASP A 88 14.82 -5.50 -6.04
C ASP A 88 13.95 -4.42 -6.71
N PHE A 89 12.82 -4.83 -7.26
CA PHE A 89 11.83 -3.92 -7.80
C PHE A 89 10.41 -4.47 -7.64
N SER A 90 9.49 -3.54 -7.47
CA SER A 90 8.04 -3.77 -7.38
C SER A 90 7.35 -3.22 -8.61
N LEU A 91 6.21 -3.79 -8.92
CA LEU A 91 5.25 -3.20 -9.87
C LEU A 91 3.85 -3.21 -9.28
N ASP A 92 3.07 -2.20 -9.65
CA ASP A 92 1.69 -2.04 -9.22
C ASP A 92 0.74 -2.36 -10.36
N LEU A 93 -0.31 -3.14 -10.08
CA LEU A 93 -1.38 -3.50 -11.01
C LEU A 93 -2.74 -3.09 -10.42
N ILE A 94 -3.70 -2.83 -11.31
CA ILE A 94 -5.08 -2.55 -10.93
C ILE A 94 -5.99 -3.60 -11.56
N TYR A 95 -6.84 -4.21 -10.72
CA TYR A 95 -7.86 -5.18 -11.12
C TYR A 95 -9.29 -4.67 -10.86
N GLY A 96 -10.31 -5.46 -11.23
CA GLY A 96 -11.71 -5.03 -11.10
C GLY A 96 -12.11 -3.93 -12.08
N ILE A 97 -11.35 -3.76 -13.17
CA ILE A 97 -11.62 -2.77 -14.22
C ILE A 97 -12.85 -3.25 -15.01
N PRO A 98 -13.90 -2.42 -15.16
CA PRO A 98 -15.07 -2.80 -15.93
C PRO A 98 -14.74 -3.23 -17.36
N GLY A 99 -15.23 -4.40 -17.76
CA GLY A 99 -14.99 -4.97 -19.09
C GLY A 99 -13.74 -5.86 -19.20
N MET A 100 -12.86 -5.88 -18.22
CA MET A 100 -11.74 -6.84 -18.17
C MET A 100 -12.26 -8.22 -17.75
N THR A 101 -11.93 -9.25 -18.52
CA THR A 101 -12.29 -10.62 -18.16
C THR A 101 -11.26 -11.25 -17.22
N ALA A 102 -11.63 -12.35 -16.56
CA ALA A 102 -10.71 -13.12 -15.70
C ALA A 102 -9.48 -13.64 -16.47
N GLU A 103 -9.67 -14.04 -17.73
CA GLU A 103 -8.59 -14.50 -18.61
C GLU A 103 -7.63 -13.37 -18.95
N GLN A 104 -8.14 -12.19 -19.32
CA GLN A 104 -7.32 -11.01 -19.57
C GLN A 104 -6.55 -10.61 -18.33
N TRP A 105 -7.18 -10.66 -17.15
CA TRP A 105 -6.49 -10.39 -15.90
C TRP A 105 -5.36 -11.40 -15.63
N ALA A 106 -5.61 -12.69 -15.84
CA ALA A 106 -4.58 -13.71 -15.71
C ALA A 106 -3.39 -13.47 -16.67
N GLU A 107 -3.67 -13.06 -17.91
CA GLU A 107 -2.62 -12.68 -18.89
C GLU A 107 -1.80 -11.47 -18.41
N HIS A 108 -2.44 -10.45 -17.81
CA HIS A 108 -1.74 -9.31 -17.21
C HIS A 108 -0.80 -9.75 -16.09
N ILE A 109 -1.26 -10.63 -15.19
CA ILE A 109 -0.41 -11.17 -14.12
C ILE A 109 0.76 -11.96 -14.71
N GLN A 110 0.52 -12.86 -15.66
CA GLN A 110 1.58 -13.64 -16.29
C GLN A 110 2.63 -12.75 -16.96
N ARG A 111 2.18 -11.69 -17.63
CA ARG A 111 3.06 -10.70 -18.25
C ARG A 111 3.92 -9.98 -17.21
N ALA A 112 3.32 -9.55 -16.10
CA ALA A 112 4.05 -8.95 -14.97
C ALA A 112 5.11 -9.91 -14.42
N LEU A 113 4.75 -11.16 -14.15
CA LEU A 113 5.64 -12.17 -13.60
C LEU A 113 6.78 -12.58 -14.55
N SER A 114 6.61 -12.40 -15.88
CA SER A 114 7.66 -12.68 -16.86
C SER A 114 8.90 -11.79 -16.68
N PHE A 115 8.76 -10.61 -16.10
CA PHE A 115 9.87 -9.70 -15.73
C PHE A 115 10.54 -10.09 -14.42
N ARG A 116 9.99 -11.07 -13.69
CA ARG A 116 10.51 -11.58 -12.42
C ARG A 116 10.68 -10.51 -11.33
N PRO A 117 9.69 -9.63 -11.09
CA PRO A 117 9.76 -8.68 -9.99
C PRO A 117 9.96 -9.42 -8.66
N THR A 118 10.54 -8.75 -7.68
CA THR A 118 10.65 -9.30 -6.32
C THR A 118 9.35 -9.12 -5.54
N HIS A 119 8.53 -8.15 -5.96
CA HIS A 119 7.32 -7.74 -5.27
C HIS A 119 6.26 -7.27 -6.29
N VAL A 120 4.99 -7.52 -5.98
CA VAL A 120 3.84 -7.06 -6.78
C VAL A 120 2.79 -6.50 -5.84
N SER A 121 2.37 -5.26 -6.11
CA SER A 121 1.18 -4.68 -5.49
C SER A 121 0.01 -4.79 -6.49
N ALA A 122 -1.15 -5.23 -6.02
CA ALA A 122 -2.34 -5.29 -6.86
C ALA A 122 -3.55 -4.74 -6.08
N TYR A 123 -4.16 -3.70 -6.65
CA TYR A 123 -5.26 -2.98 -6.02
C TYR A 123 -6.55 -3.14 -6.80
N ALA A 124 -7.66 -3.32 -6.10
CA ALA A 124 -8.97 -3.19 -6.74
C ALA A 124 -9.18 -1.73 -7.18
N LEU A 125 -9.72 -1.54 -8.39
CA LEU A 125 -10.12 -0.20 -8.83
C LEU A 125 -11.21 0.33 -7.89
N THR A 126 -10.97 1.50 -7.29
CA THR A 126 -11.89 2.15 -6.36
C THR A 126 -12.44 3.46 -6.95
N GLN A 127 -13.67 3.79 -6.57
CA GLN A 127 -14.31 5.04 -6.96
C GLN A 127 -14.06 6.11 -5.90
N GLU A 128 -12.97 6.87 -6.10
CA GLU A 128 -12.63 7.95 -5.17
C GLU A 128 -13.53 9.17 -5.37
N PRO A 129 -14.15 9.71 -4.31
CA PRO A 129 -15.02 10.89 -4.40
C PRO A 129 -14.32 12.09 -5.04
N LYS A 130 -15.07 12.88 -5.82
CA LYS A 130 -14.60 14.10 -6.48
C LYS A 130 -13.59 13.88 -7.62
N THR A 131 -13.33 12.64 -8.05
CA THR A 131 -12.54 12.33 -9.24
C THR A 131 -13.39 12.43 -10.50
N LEU A 132 -12.72 12.49 -11.67
CA LEU A 132 -13.41 12.44 -12.98
C LEU A 132 -14.22 11.14 -13.11
N MET A 133 -13.64 10.02 -12.69
CA MET A 133 -14.31 8.71 -12.71
C MET A 133 -15.57 8.70 -11.84
N ASP A 134 -15.53 9.26 -10.63
CA ASP A 134 -16.70 9.39 -9.76
C ASP A 134 -17.82 10.20 -10.44
N HIS A 135 -17.44 11.30 -11.11
CA HIS A 135 -18.41 12.13 -11.84
C HIS A 135 -19.01 11.40 -13.05
N GLU A 136 -18.21 10.67 -13.83
CA GLU A 136 -18.67 9.92 -14.99
C GLU A 136 -19.58 8.75 -14.61
N ILE A 137 -19.25 8.02 -13.53
CA ILE A 137 -20.10 6.95 -13.00
C ILE A 137 -21.45 7.52 -12.53
N LYS A 138 -21.44 8.60 -11.75
CA LYS A 138 -22.68 9.25 -11.29
C LYS A 138 -23.56 9.76 -12.41
N LYS A 139 -22.97 10.14 -13.56
CA LYS A 139 -23.71 10.56 -14.76
C LYS A 139 -24.12 9.41 -15.68
N GLY A 140 -23.75 8.18 -15.39
CA GLY A 140 -24.01 7.02 -16.24
C GLY A 140 -23.20 6.98 -17.55
N VAL A 141 -22.14 7.79 -17.65
CA VAL A 141 -21.20 7.80 -18.78
C VAL A 141 -20.24 6.62 -18.70
N ARG A 142 -19.88 6.24 -17.49
CA ARG A 142 -19.03 5.08 -17.19
C ARG A 142 -19.83 4.04 -16.39
N PRO A 143 -19.63 2.74 -16.63
CA PRO A 143 -20.27 1.70 -15.83
C PRO A 143 -19.82 1.79 -14.37
N ALA A 144 -20.72 1.44 -13.45
CA ALA A 144 -20.39 1.31 -12.03
C ALA A 144 -19.38 0.18 -11.83
N LEU A 145 -18.56 0.30 -10.77
CA LEU A 145 -17.65 -0.77 -10.37
C LEU A 145 -18.44 -1.95 -9.82
N SER A 146 -17.95 -3.15 -10.04
CA SER A 146 -18.58 -4.39 -9.59
C SER A 146 -17.71 -5.06 -8.53
N GLU A 147 -18.23 -5.18 -7.32
CA GLU A 147 -17.56 -5.89 -6.24
C GLU A 147 -17.40 -7.39 -6.58
N ALA A 148 -18.39 -8.00 -7.25
CA ALA A 148 -18.31 -9.39 -7.69
C ALA A 148 -17.17 -9.59 -8.69
N LEU A 149 -17.01 -8.69 -9.68
CA LEU A 149 -15.89 -8.73 -10.61
C LEU A 149 -14.54 -8.55 -9.89
N ALA A 150 -14.47 -7.66 -8.92
CA ALA A 150 -13.26 -7.47 -8.13
C ALA A 150 -12.92 -8.71 -7.29
N ALA A 151 -13.92 -9.39 -6.71
CA ALA A 151 -13.73 -10.64 -5.99
C ALA A 151 -13.24 -11.77 -6.91
N ASP A 152 -13.86 -11.95 -8.08
CA ASP A 152 -13.42 -12.95 -9.08
C ASP A 152 -11.96 -12.69 -9.51
N HIS A 153 -11.61 -11.43 -9.74
CA HIS A 153 -10.23 -11.05 -10.09
C HIS A 153 -9.24 -11.24 -8.93
N PHE A 154 -9.67 -11.03 -7.70
CA PHE A 154 -8.86 -11.30 -6.52
C PHE A 154 -8.52 -12.78 -6.40
N ASP A 155 -9.48 -13.67 -6.64
CA ASP A 155 -9.24 -15.11 -6.63
C ASP A 155 -8.25 -15.52 -7.71
N VAL A 156 -8.38 -14.99 -8.92
CA VAL A 156 -7.41 -15.21 -10.02
C VAL A 156 -6.03 -14.72 -9.64
N LEU A 157 -5.94 -13.55 -9.00
CA LEU A 157 -4.69 -12.96 -8.53
C LEU A 157 -4.00 -13.88 -7.52
N VAL A 158 -4.69 -14.24 -6.44
CA VAL A 158 -4.13 -15.07 -5.36
C VAL A 158 -3.61 -16.40 -5.91
N GLN A 159 -4.40 -17.08 -6.74
CA GLN A 159 -4.00 -18.35 -7.36
C GLN A 159 -2.82 -18.21 -8.32
N SER A 160 -2.75 -17.10 -9.06
CA SER A 160 -1.67 -16.88 -10.03
C SER A 160 -0.35 -16.52 -9.33
N MET A 161 -0.43 -15.74 -8.26
CA MET A 161 0.72 -15.36 -7.44
C MET A 161 1.30 -16.56 -6.68
N ASP A 162 0.44 -17.40 -6.10
CA ASP A 162 0.83 -18.64 -5.42
C ASP A 162 1.58 -19.58 -6.40
N ARG A 163 1.00 -19.83 -7.59
CA ARG A 163 1.66 -20.60 -8.66
C ARG A 163 2.99 -19.99 -9.12
N GLY A 164 3.10 -18.66 -9.07
CA GLY A 164 4.32 -17.92 -9.36
C GLY A 164 5.38 -17.98 -8.26
N GLY A 165 5.06 -18.56 -7.08
CA GLY A 165 5.95 -18.64 -5.93
C GLY A 165 6.06 -17.33 -5.14
N TYR A 166 5.01 -16.50 -5.15
CA TYR A 166 4.91 -15.27 -4.37
C TYR A 166 4.04 -15.50 -3.13
N ALA A 167 4.56 -15.12 -1.98
CA ALA A 167 3.81 -15.12 -0.74
C ALA A 167 2.85 -13.92 -0.72
N HIS A 168 1.56 -14.19 -0.48
CA HIS A 168 0.56 -13.18 -0.21
C HIS A 168 0.68 -12.75 1.25
N TYR A 169 1.39 -11.65 1.54
CA TYR A 169 1.74 -11.30 2.90
C TYR A 169 0.88 -10.19 3.52
N GLU A 170 0.19 -9.42 2.70
CA GLU A 170 -0.88 -8.51 3.11
C GLU A 170 -1.86 -8.34 1.95
N ILE A 171 -3.03 -7.76 2.19
CA ILE A 171 -4.20 -7.76 1.28
C ILE A 171 -3.87 -7.47 -0.18
N SER A 172 -3.02 -6.48 -0.43
CA SER A 172 -2.72 -5.99 -1.78
C SER A 172 -1.33 -6.39 -2.26
N ASN A 173 -0.48 -6.97 -1.41
CA ASN A 173 0.92 -7.15 -1.71
C ASN A 173 1.38 -8.61 -1.65
N PHE A 174 2.15 -8.95 -2.67
CA PHE A 174 2.74 -10.25 -2.90
C PHE A 174 4.24 -10.11 -3.08
N ALA A 175 5.02 -10.97 -2.47
CA ALA A 175 6.46 -10.92 -2.59
C ALA A 175 7.09 -12.29 -2.70
N ARG A 176 8.22 -12.37 -3.37
CA ARG A 176 9.11 -13.53 -3.29
C ARG A 176 9.70 -13.58 -1.88
N ASP A 177 10.08 -14.77 -1.44
CA ASP A 177 10.63 -14.95 -0.09
C ASP A 177 11.79 -13.99 0.20
N GLY A 178 11.70 -13.32 1.36
CA GLY A 178 12.67 -12.31 1.80
C GLY A 178 12.53 -10.90 1.20
N PHE A 179 11.60 -10.67 0.24
CA PHE A 179 11.43 -9.39 -0.45
C PHE A 179 10.15 -8.63 -0.06
N TYR A 180 9.69 -8.78 1.18
CA TYR A 180 8.60 -7.95 1.68
C TYR A 180 9.02 -6.48 1.69
N ALA A 181 8.17 -5.60 1.14
CA ALA A 181 8.43 -4.15 1.16
C ALA A 181 8.53 -3.67 2.60
N ARG A 182 9.74 -3.23 3.02
CA ARG A 182 10.01 -2.94 4.44
C ARG A 182 9.22 -1.76 4.94
N ASN A 183 9.07 -0.73 4.11
CA ASN A 183 8.28 0.46 4.45
C ASN A 183 6.80 0.09 4.67
N ASN A 184 6.16 -0.66 3.72
CA ASN A 184 4.78 -1.08 3.86
C ASN A 184 4.59 -2.00 5.09
N THR A 185 5.51 -2.95 5.29
CA THR A 185 5.50 -3.83 6.46
C THR A 185 5.59 -3.04 7.77
N ALA A 186 6.41 -1.99 7.81
CA ALA A 186 6.55 -1.12 8.98
C ALA A 186 5.23 -0.43 9.34
N TYR A 187 4.45 0.06 8.35
CA TYR A 187 3.11 0.62 8.58
C TYR A 187 2.16 -0.44 9.19
N TRP A 188 2.10 -1.63 8.59
CA TRP A 188 1.23 -2.70 9.08
C TRP A 188 1.61 -3.18 10.49
N GLN A 189 2.87 -3.08 10.85
CA GLN A 189 3.38 -3.43 12.19
C GLN A 189 3.32 -2.27 13.19
N GLY A 190 2.72 -1.13 12.84
CA GLY A 190 2.58 0.02 13.73
C GLY A 190 3.91 0.65 14.15
N LYS A 191 4.95 0.55 13.32
CA LYS A 191 6.25 1.20 13.59
C LYS A 191 6.15 2.70 13.39
N SER A 192 6.90 3.46 14.18
CA SER A 192 7.00 4.91 14.03
C SER A 192 7.68 5.29 12.70
N TYR A 193 7.21 6.37 12.10
CA TYR A 193 7.77 6.93 10.87
C TYR A 193 7.59 8.45 10.82
N VAL A 194 8.43 9.10 10.03
CA VAL A 194 8.40 10.54 9.80
C VAL A 194 8.08 10.81 8.33
N GLY A 195 7.04 11.61 8.10
CA GLY A 195 6.65 12.09 6.78
C GLY A 195 7.21 13.48 6.51
N ILE A 196 7.95 13.62 5.41
CA ILE A 196 8.53 14.88 4.96
C ILE A 196 7.85 15.31 3.66
N GLY A 197 7.45 16.56 3.59
CA GLY A 197 6.77 17.13 2.43
C GLY A 197 5.29 17.43 2.67
N PRO A 198 4.64 18.15 1.73
CA PRO A 198 3.20 18.42 1.78
C PRO A 198 2.38 17.13 1.81
N SER A 199 1.28 17.10 2.57
CA SER A 199 0.41 15.94 2.81
C SER A 199 1.07 14.75 3.50
N ALA A 200 2.36 14.75 3.76
CA ALA A 200 3.04 13.61 4.36
C ALA A 200 2.58 13.39 5.81
N HIS A 201 2.40 12.13 6.16
CA HIS A 201 1.95 11.69 7.47
C HIS A 201 3.14 11.22 8.32
N SER A 202 3.03 11.38 9.63
CA SER A 202 3.97 10.85 10.62
C SER A 202 3.22 10.11 11.72
N PHE A 203 3.88 9.16 12.36
CA PHE A 203 3.34 8.38 13.46
C PHE A 203 4.45 8.08 14.47
N ASP A 204 4.19 8.26 15.76
CA ASP A 204 5.14 8.04 16.85
C ASP A 204 4.76 6.89 17.79
N GLY A 205 3.70 6.15 17.46
CA GLY A 205 3.13 5.09 18.30
C GLY A 205 1.96 5.52 19.17
N PHE A 206 1.77 6.83 19.37
CA PHE A 206 0.71 7.40 20.23
C PHE A 206 -0.08 8.51 19.55
N SER A 207 0.55 9.23 18.66
CA SER A 207 -0.06 10.28 17.88
C SER A 207 0.28 10.15 16.41
N ARG A 208 -0.61 10.63 15.57
CA ARG A 208 -0.31 10.83 14.16
C ARG A 208 -0.37 12.30 13.82
N SER A 209 0.40 12.70 12.83
CA SER A 209 0.34 14.04 12.30
C SER A 209 0.38 14.00 10.79
N TRP A 210 -0.13 15.05 10.15
CA TRP A 210 -0.04 15.24 8.71
C TRP A 210 0.24 16.69 8.38
N ASN A 211 1.10 16.87 7.42
CA ASN A 211 1.48 18.18 6.93
C ASN A 211 0.37 18.78 6.05
N VAL A 212 0.29 20.11 6.00
CA VAL A 212 -0.62 20.80 5.08
C VAL A 212 -0.37 20.36 3.64
N SER A 213 -1.47 20.12 2.86
CA SER A 213 -1.38 19.60 1.49
C SER A 213 -1.00 20.67 0.45
N ASN A 214 -1.12 21.96 0.79
CA ASN A 214 -0.84 23.07 -0.11
C ASN A 214 0.65 23.38 -0.17
N ASN A 215 1.32 23.12 -1.29
CA ASN A 215 2.76 23.32 -1.48
C ASN A 215 3.24 24.75 -1.15
N PRO A 216 2.63 25.84 -1.69
CA PRO A 216 3.02 27.21 -1.33
C PRO A 216 2.89 27.51 0.16
N GLN A 217 1.84 27.02 0.81
CA GLN A 217 1.63 27.21 2.24
C GLN A 217 2.69 26.45 3.05
N TYR A 218 2.99 25.19 2.66
CA TYR A 218 4.02 24.38 3.30
C TYR A 218 5.37 25.08 3.27
N ILE A 219 5.82 25.51 2.09
CA ILE A 219 7.10 26.20 1.89
C ILE A 219 7.14 27.51 2.69
N LYS A 220 6.08 28.32 2.65
CA LYS A 220 6.00 29.59 3.39
C LYS A 220 6.09 29.36 4.89
N SER A 221 5.42 28.35 5.43
CA SER A 221 5.47 28.06 6.86
C SER A 221 6.86 27.65 7.31
N LEU A 222 7.50 26.75 6.55
CA LEU A 222 8.86 26.30 6.85
C LEU A 222 9.87 27.45 6.80
N SER A 223 9.74 28.39 5.85
CA SER A 223 10.62 29.57 5.78
C SER A 223 10.49 30.51 7.01
N GLN A 224 9.39 30.35 7.77
CA GLN A 224 9.15 31.06 9.03
C GLN A 224 9.51 30.22 10.27
N GLY A 225 10.09 29.06 10.10
CA GLY A 225 10.43 28.13 11.19
C GLY A 225 9.22 27.41 11.79
N ILE A 226 8.07 27.37 11.07
CA ILE A 226 6.83 26.73 11.52
C ILE A 226 6.63 25.44 10.75
N THR A 227 6.50 24.32 11.46
CA THR A 227 6.06 23.03 10.86
C THR A 227 4.54 23.05 10.72
N PRO A 228 4.00 23.13 9.48
CA PRO A 228 2.56 23.28 9.27
C PRO A 228 1.85 21.93 9.28
N GLN A 229 1.70 21.35 10.48
CA GLN A 229 1.10 20.04 10.68
C GLN A 229 -0.13 20.12 11.57
N THR A 230 -1.06 19.19 11.36
CA THR A 230 -2.13 18.83 12.31
C THR A 230 -1.70 17.61 13.08
N VAL A 231 -1.97 17.58 14.39
CA VAL A 231 -1.63 16.45 15.27
C VAL A 231 -2.91 15.90 15.87
N GLU A 232 -3.05 14.59 15.85
CA GLU A 232 -4.12 13.82 16.48
C GLU A 232 -3.51 12.86 17.51
N VAL A 233 -3.92 12.99 18.77
CA VAL A 233 -3.53 12.06 19.82
C VAL A 233 -4.53 10.92 19.85
N LEU A 234 -4.06 9.69 19.69
CA LEU A 234 -4.90 8.52 19.60
C LEU A 234 -5.38 8.07 21.00
N SER A 235 -6.69 7.89 21.16
CA SER A 235 -7.25 7.25 22.35
C SER A 235 -6.89 5.75 22.37
N GLU A 236 -7.14 5.08 23.49
CA GLU A 236 -6.99 3.62 23.57
C GLU A 236 -7.92 2.89 22.59
N ALA A 237 -9.12 3.43 22.35
CA ALA A 237 -10.06 2.90 21.36
C ALA A 237 -9.53 3.04 19.94
N ASP A 238 -8.95 4.19 19.59
CA ASP A 238 -8.35 4.41 18.28
C ASP A 238 -7.17 3.45 18.03
N ARG A 239 -6.27 3.35 19.02
CA ARG A 239 -5.13 2.42 18.96
C ARG A 239 -5.56 0.97 18.84
N TYR A 240 -6.58 0.56 19.59
CA TYR A 240 -7.16 -0.77 19.47
C TYR A 240 -7.69 -1.03 18.05
N ASN A 241 -8.53 -0.13 17.54
CA ASN A 241 -9.15 -0.28 16.24
C ASN A 241 -8.10 -0.31 15.10
N GLU A 242 -7.06 0.50 15.20
CA GLU A 242 -5.96 0.49 14.24
C GLU A 242 -5.17 -0.82 14.26
N LEU A 243 -4.81 -1.32 15.46
CA LEU A 243 -4.10 -2.60 15.58
C LEU A 243 -4.94 -3.77 15.03
N VAL A 244 -6.25 -3.76 15.25
CA VAL A 244 -7.16 -4.76 14.69
C VAL A 244 -7.21 -4.63 13.17
N MET A 245 -7.41 -3.42 12.64
CA MET A 245 -7.49 -3.18 11.19
C MET A 245 -6.20 -3.57 10.48
N THR A 246 -5.06 -3.10 10.96
CA THR A 246 -3.77 -3.37 10.33
C THR A 246 -3.36 -4.83 10.46
N GLY A 247 -3.56 -5.43 11.63
CA GLY A 247 -3.20 -6.83 11.88
C GLY A 247 -3.99 -7.81 11.00
N LEU A 248 -5.30 -7.63 10.87
CA LEU A 248 -6.15 -8.52 10.05
C LEU A 248 -5.88 -8.40 8.54
N ARG A 249 -5.21 -7.37 8.10
CA ARG A 249 -4.82 -7.20 6.69
C ARG A 249 -3.53 -7.94 6.33
N THR A 250 -2.91 -8.64 7.27
CA THR A 250 -1.59 -9.27 7.10
C THR A 250 -1.57 -10.73 7.52
N ILE A 251 -0.57 -11.45 7.02
CA ILE A 251 -0.31 -12.85 7.45
C ILE A 251 0.05 -12.97 8.93
N TRP A 252 0.54 -11.88 9.54
CA TRP A 252 0.96 -11.88 10.96
C TRP A 252 -0.23 -11.83 11.90
N GLY A 253 -1.34 -11.23 11.47
CA GLY A 253 -2.53 -11.11 12.30
C GLY A 253 -2.37 -10.10 13.45
N VAL A 254 -3.33 -10.13 14.37
CA VAL A 254 -3.36 -9.31 15.58
C VAL A 254 -2.72 -10.07 16.73
N ASP A 255 -1.70 -9.49 17.35
CA ASP A 255 -1.18 -9.99 18.62
C ASP A 255 -2.00 -9.40 19.78
N PRO A 256 -2.77 -10.21 20.53
CA PRO A 256 -3.55 -9.71 21.65
C PRO A 256 -2.72 -9.00 22.73
N GLN A 257 -1.42 -9.31 22.83
CA GLN A 257 -0.53 -8.70 23.82
C GLN A 257 -0.16 -7.24 23.49
N THR A 258 -0.28 -6.85 22.21
CA THR A 258 -0.01 -5.46 21.78
C THR A 258 -1.23 -4.54 21.96
N LEU A 259 -2.42 -5.11 22.17
CA LEU A 259 -3.64 -4.34 22.38
C LEU A 259 -3.63 -3.64 23.75
N PRO A 260 -4.31 -2.48 23.90
CA PRO A 260 -4.51 -1.83 25.19
C PRO A 260 -5.09 -2.81 26.22
N ASP A 261 -4.50 -2.88 27.42
CA ASP A 261 -4.85 -3.86 28.45
C ASP A 261 -6.35 -3.88 28.77
N ALA A 262 -6.97 -2.71 28.85
CA ALA A 262 -8.40 -2.55 29.14
C ALA A 262 -9.30 -3.17 28.05
N LEU A 263 -8.82 -3.31 26.81
CA LEU A 263 -9.61 -3.80 25.68
C LEU A 263 -9.30 -5.26 25.28
N ARG A 264 -8.31 -5.91 25.90
CA ARG A 264 -8.04 -7.34 25.65
C ARG A 264 -9.20 -8.27 25.96
N PRO A 265 -9.95 -8.09 27.09
CA PRO A 265 -11.13 -8.91 27.35
C PRO A 265 -12.19 -8.75 26.26
N TYR A 266 -12.45 -7.52 25.82
CA TYR A 266 -13.38 -7.25 24.71
C TYR A 266 -12.93 -7.96 23.43
N PHE A 267 -11.64 -7.83 23.04
CA PHE A 267 -11.10 -8.52 21.86
C PHE A 267 -11.31 -10.03 21.93
N THR A 268 -11.06 -10.64 23.09
CA THR A 268 -11.25 -12.08 23.31
C THR A 268 -12.71 -12.47 23.10
N GLU A 269 -13.65 -11.69 23.63
CA GLU A 269 -15.09 -11.94 23.51
C GLU A 269 -15.56 -11.86 22.06
N VAL A 270 -15.22 -10.76 21.34
CA VAL A 270 -15.73 -10.53 19.97
C VAL A 270 -15.07 -11.42 18.93
N THR A 271 -13.85 -11.93 19.18
CA THR A 271 -13.16 -12.84 18.25
C THR A 271 -13.57 -14.30 18.39
N GLN A 272 -14.09 -14.72 19.57
CA GLN A 272 -14.46 -16.10 19.82
C GLN A 272 -15.47 -16.69 18.81
N PRO A 273 -16.55 -15.98 18.41
CA PRO A 273 -17.45 -16.49 17.38
C PRO A 273 -16.76 -16.69 16.02
N LEU A 274 -15.85 -15.79 15.65
CA LEU A 274 -15.14 -15.85 14.37
C LEU A 274 -14.11 -16.98 14.34
N LEU A 275 -13.50 -17.32 15.47
CA LEU A 275 -12.66 -18.51 15.62
C LEU A 275 -13.47 -19.79 15.43
N VAL A 276 -14.66 -19.88 16.05
CA VAL A 276 -15.56 -21.05 15.91
C VAL A 276 -16.05 -21.22 14.48
N GLN A 277 -16.31 -20.11 13.78
CA GLN A 277 -16.72 -20.12 12.36
C GLN A 277 -15.57 -20.38 11.39
N GLY A 278 -14.32 -20.39 11.84
CA GLY A 278 -13.14 -20.55 10.98
C GLY A 278 -12.77 -19.29 10.19
N VAL A 279 -13.40 -18.15 10.46
CA VAL A 279 -13.06 -16.85 9.85
C VAL A 279 -11.69 -16.37 10.34
N LEU A 280 -11.42 -16.54 11.63
CA LEU A 280 -10.12 -16.31 12.24
C LEU A 280 -9.41 -17.62 12.55
N GLN A 281 -8.10 -17.59 12.49
CA GLN A 281 -7.19 -18.67 12.82
C GLN A 281 -6.18 -18.20 13.86
N ASN A 282 -5.90 -19.05 14.86
CA ASN A 282 -4.82 -18.81 15.80
C ASN A 282 -3.50 -19.33 15.24
N LYS A 283 -2.56 -18.42 15.01
CA LYS A 283 -1.20 -18.70 14.52
C LYS A 283 -0.18 -18.37 15.62
N GLY A 284 0.03 -19.31 16.53
CA GLY A 284 1.04 -19.12 17.59
C GLY A 284 0.70 -18.03 18.62
N GLY A 285 -0.57 -17.79 18.87
CA GLY A 285 -1.05 -16.74 19.79
C GLY A 285 -1.57 -15.49 19.08
N GLN A 286 -1.22 -15.29 17.81
CA GLN A 286 -1.76 -14.20 16.99
C GLN A 286 -3.02 -14.65 16.25
N LEU A 287 -3.98 -13.76 16.09
CA LEU A 287 -5.23 -14.03 15.37
C LEU A 287 -5.18 -13.41 13.99
N ALA A 288 -5.19 -14.25 12.95
CA ALA A 288 -5.17 -13.83 11.55
C ALA A 288 -6.44 -14.31 10.83
N LEU A 289 -6.82 -13.62 9.76
CA LEU A 289 -7.89 -14.09 8.88
C LEU A 289 -7.49 -15.38 8.16
N ALA A 290 -8.47 -16.26 7.96
CA ALA A 290 -8.33 -17.38 7.06
C ALA A 290 -8.12 -16.87 5.63
N PRO A 291 -7.32 -17.55 4.77
CA PRO A 291 -6.95 -17.06 3.44
C PRO A 291 -8.15 -16.72 2.54
N ASP A 292 -9.23 -17.46 2.62
CA ASP A 292 -10.48 -17.27 1.87
C ASP A 292 -11.30 -16.06 2.35
N GLN A 293 -10.93 -15.44 3.47
CA GLN A 293 -11.60 -14.28 4.04
C GLN A 293 -10.90 -12.95 3.73
N TRP A 294 -9.75 -12.98 3.10
CA TRP A 294 -8.91 -11.80 2.91
C TRP A 294 -9.54 -10.71 2.06
N PHE A 295 -10.30 -11.06 1.02
CA PHE A 295 -11.04 -10.07 0.22
C PHE A 295 -12.01 -9.21 1.06
N LYS A 296 -12.48 -9.75 2.19
CA LYS A 296 -13.43 -9.10 3.12
C LYS A 296 -12.78 -8.59 4.40
N ALA A 297 -11.46 -8.46 4.44
CA ALA A 297 -10.72 -8.14 5.65
C ALA A 297 -11.18 -6.85 6.33
N ASP A 298 -11.45 -5.79 5.58
CA ASP A 298 -11.93 -4.52 6.14
C ASP A 298 -13.31 -4.66 6.78
N GLY A 299 -14.20 -5.45 6.17
CA GLY A 299 -15.49 -5.78 6.75
C GLY A 299 -15.36 -6.56 8.06
N TRP A 300 -14.49 -7.57 8.10
CA TRP A 300 -14.23 -8.32 9.33
C TRP A 300 -13.59 -7.45 10.40
N ALA A 301 -12.61 -6.63 10.06
CA ALA A 301 -12.01 -5.69 11.00
C ALA A 301 -13.04 -4.74 11.61
N ALA A 302 -13.94 -4.19 10.80
CA ALA A 302 -15.00 -3.29 11.26
C ALA A 302 -15.95 -3.96 12.27
N THR A 303 -16.22 -5.26 12.15
CA THR A 303 -17.05 -6.00 13.13
C THR A 303 -16.40 -6.17 14.50
N LEU A 304 -15.07 -6.03 14.57
CA LEU A 304 -14.29 -6.15 15.80
C LEU A 304 -13.94 -4.80 16.43
N PHE A 305 -14.29 -3.69 15.79
CA PHE A 305 -13.97 -2.36 16.33
C PHE A 305 -14.67 -2.10 17.66
N TYR A 306 -13.92 -1.50 18.56
CA TYR A 306 -14.45 -0.98 19.80
C TYR A 306 -15.01 0.43 19.57
N VAL A 307 -16.28 0.59 19.87
CA VAL A 307 -16.96 1.89 19.86
C VAL A 307 -17.22 2.28 21.30
N ALA A 308 -16.53 3.31 21.79
CA ALA A 308 -16.79 3.83 23.12
C ALA A 308 -18.21 4.43 23.15
N ASP A 309 -19.03 4.00 24.13
CA ASP A 309 -20.34 4.61 24.32
C ASP A 309 -20.23 6.11 24.53
N ALA A 310 -20.95 6.88 23.73
CA ALA A 310 -20.97 8.36 23.81
C ALA A 310 -21.45 8.90 25.16
N SER A 311 -21.92 8.02 26.06
CA SER A 311 -22.44 8.33 27.40
C SER A 311 -21.38 8.47 28.49
N THR A 312 -20.08 8.24 28.19
CA THR A 312 -19.00 8.26 29.21
C THR A 312 -18.08 9.49 29.08
N LYS A 313 -18.59 10.61 28.60
CA LYS A 313 -17.91 11.90 28.79
C LYS A 313 -18.36 12.51 30.10
N TYR A 314 -17.62 12.26 31.17
CA TYR A 314 -17.64 13.03 32.41
C TYR A 314 -16.33 13.77 32.59
#